data_fe8ab0fb5fe073c812b79c3eae6d1f01
#
_entry.id   fe8ab0fb5fe073c812b79c3eae6d1f01
#
_cell.length_a   1.000
_cell.length_b   1.000
_cell.length_c   1.000
_cell.angle_alpha   90.00
_cell.angle_beta   90.00
_cell.angle_gamma   90.00
#
_symmetry.space_group_name_H-M   'P 1'
#
loop_
_entity.id
_entity.type
_entity.pdbx_description
1 polymer ?
#
loop_
_entity_poly.entity_id
_entity_poly.type
_entity_poly.pdbx_seq_one_letter_code
_entity_poly.pdbx_strand_id
1 'polypeptide(L)'
;MAGQPQAPKKCHNCRRQRLRCDRSYPQCNKCVLSGKECLGYGQLLRWTGAVASRGKLAGKTSSADVSFPSSQRLGGDEDEDSPEDEASEAIDATASRSETKASDMQLVAQDRVSDALYDKPWVLADPVFQDLSQTDRYYISYFTTRLCRDLVSHDLPDNCNPFHKLVPMTRSHPLLQHIIVASSAAHKSNLVRSAQPPFVQSDGRVIYQRGEASQQALQEALVAKLKALRLMHEAVANVGSVPVDIIFAAALFFIYVELLESGKNGWRAHLEGAGRLMSIMQTIDPPLRELRDSLLSDCFCYFVLSSAFTPESSSLQTYFDSANIPTILEKTTASSYLCCPPEVLEILYAASQLSNVVTEDAETAAKIASEGFMLLHRAQNFNVRAWAVEVLKNNYYLEKVLESRINVGTVHRLAASVYIMQAIEPIANSLSEDVVDAVYLEMFYYLGKIPPEDPNFKATSWPTFVAGAGAKDPQRRAWVIDRFQKLLVTTPWGFMNTCMETLSIIWGLEKSEHQGKNWIQVLKDPKMNFLIV
;
A
#
# COMPACT_ATOMS: atom_id res chain seq x y z
N MET A 1 20.53 49.94 -2.90
CA MET A 1 19.51 49.29 -3.76
C MET A 1 20.22 48.17 -4.50
N ALA A 2 20.01 46.94 -4.11
CA ALA A 2 20.58 45.77 -4.79
C ALA A 2 19.84 45.57 -6.13
N GLY A 3 20.58 45.61 -7.25
CA GLY A 3 20.02 45.41 -8.60
C GLY A 3 19.41 44.05 -8.74
N GLN A 4 18.17 43.98 -9.25
CA GLN A 4 17.52 42.71 -9.55
C GLN A 4 18.35 41.91 -10.56
N PRO A 5 18.46 40.58 -10.41
CA PRO A 5 19.22 39.74 -11.34
C PRO A 5 18.63 39.83 -12.74
N GLN A 6 19.44 40.19 -13.73
CA GLN A 6 19.04 40.25 -15.14
C GLN A 6 19.48 39.00 -15.90
N ALA A 7 18.60 38.46 -16.75
CA ALA A 7 18.93 37.33 -17.60
C ALA A 7 19.97 37.72 -18.70
N PRO A 8 20.91 36.82 -19.06
CA PRO A 8 21.98 37.12 -20.02
C PRO A 8 21.47 37.32 -21.46
N LYS A 9 20.29 36.82 -21.82
CA LYS A 9 19.69 36.87 -23.16
C LYS A 9 18.25 37.38 -23.11
N LYS A 10 17.70 37.84 -24.23
CA LYS A 10 16.27 38.20 -24.36
C LYS A 10 15.39 36.96 -24.21
N CYS A 11 14.20 37.06 -23.58
CA CYS A 11 13.23 35.98 -23.50
C CYS A 11 12.76 35.55 -24.90
N HIS A 12 12.26 34.31 -25.00
CA HIS A 12 11.86 33.72 -26.28
C HIS A 12 10.77 34.51 -27.00
N ASN A 13 9.77 35.04 -26.28
CA ASN A 13 8.71 35.85 -26.87
C ASN A 13 9.24 37.15 -27.48
N CYS A 14 10.04 37.92 -26.72
CA CYS A 14 10.62 39.16 -27.20
C CYS A 14 11.61 38.91 -28.34
N ARG A 15 12.38 37.83 -28.30
CA ARG A 15 13.30 37.43 -29.37
C ARG A 15 12.56 37.10 -30.67
N ARG A 16 11.46 36.32 -30.56
CA ARG A 16 10.64 35.90 -31.70
C ARG A 16 9.92 37.06 -32.39
N GLN A 17 9.47 38.05 -31.57
CA GLN A 17 8.77 39.25 -32.03
C GLN A 17 9.71 40.41 -32.34
N ARG A 18 11.03 40.22 -32.23
CA ARG A 18 12.07 41.23 -32.45
C ARG A 18 11.92 42.46 -31.56
N LEU A 19 11.31 42.30 -30.35
CA LEU A 19 11.07 43.36 -29.40
C LEU A 19 12.25 43.57 -28.44
N ARG A 20 12.33 44.75 -27.85
CA ARG A 20 13.30 45.06 -26.78
C ARG A 20 12.83 44.40 -25.48
N CYS A 21 13.65 43.54 -24.87
CA CYS A 21 13.36 42.82 -23.64
C CYS A 21 14.09 43.44 -22.48
N ASP A 22 13.44 43.67 -21.35
CA ASP A 22 14.00 44.20 -20.12
C ASP A 22 14.84 43.19 -19.32
N ARG A 23 14.74 41.89 -19.65
CA ARG A 23 15.50 40.76 -19.07
C ARG A 23 15.31 40.54 -17.56
N SER A 24 14.26 41.06 -16.98
CA SER A 24 13.93 40.81 -15.57
C SER A 24 13.66 39.31 -15.35
N TYR A 25 14.08 38.78 -14.20
CA TYR A 25 13.93 37.37 -13.86
C TYR A 25 12.87 37.20 -12.74
N PRO A 26 12.01 36.18 -12.74
CA PRO A 26 11.94 34.99 -13.64
C PRO A 26 11.24 35.25 -14.99
N GLN A 27 10.49 36.34 -15.11
CA GLN A 27 9.74 36.73 -16.31
C GLN A 27 10.06 38.15 -16.71
N CYS A 28 10.11 38.46 -18.02
CA CYS A 28 10.34 39.82 -18.44
C CYS A 28 9.09 40.70 -18.28
N ASN A 29 9.24 41.89 -17.70
CA ASN A 29 8.13 42.80 -17.45
C ASN A 29 7.38 43.20 -18.72
N LYS A 30 8.05 43.23 -19.86
CA LYS A 30 7.40 43.53 -21.14
C LYS A 30 6.36 42.48 -21.54
N CYS A 31 6.62 41.19 -21.34
CA CYS A 31 5.62 40.15 -21.58
C CYS A 31 4.47 40.26 -20.58
N VAL A 32 4.77 40.43 -19.31
CA VAL A 32 3.78 40.58 -18.23
C VAL A 32 2.86 41.77 -18.47
N LEU A 33 3.43 42.97 -18.78
CA LEU A 33 2.65 44.18 -19.08
C LEU A 33 1.82 44.08 -20.39
N SER A 34 2.21 43.16 -21.30
CA SER A 34 1.47 42.91 -22.54
C SER A 34 0.43 41.81 -22.40
N GLY A 35 0.15 41.29 -21.20
CA GLY A 35 -0.79 40.21 -20.94
C GLY A 35 -0.38 38.85 -21.55
N LYS A 36 0.91 38.68 -21.91
CA LYS A 36 1.41 37.47 -22.57
C LYS A 36 2.28 36.65 -21.60
N GLU A 37 2.08 35.35 -21.59
CA GLU A 37 2.96 34.46 -20.86
C GLU A 37 4.40 34.55 -21.36
N CYS A 38 5.36 34.79 -20.45
CA CYS A 38 6.77 34.88 -20.80
C CYS A 38 7.38 33.47 -20.91
N LEU A 39 7.77 33.04 -22.09
CA LEU A 39 8.38 31.71 -22.34
C LEU A 39 9.81 31.56 -21.78
N GLY A 40 10.23 32.46 -20.89
CA GLY A 40 11.51 32.39 -20.19
C GLY A 40 12.75 32.57 -21.08
N TYR A 41 13.92 32.19 -20.52
CA TYR A 41 15.25 32.43 -21.10
C TYR A 41 16.05 31.18 -21.39
N GLY A 42 15.54 29.98 -20.97
CA GLY A 42 16.15 28.67 -21.17
C GLY A 42 16.04 28.16 -22.61
N GLN A 43 16.56 26.96 -22.90
CA GLN A 43 16.37 26.33 -24.20
C GLN A 43 14.91 25.87 -24.37
N LEU A 44 14.23 26.36 -25.42
CA LEU A 44 12.93 25.84 -25.85
C LEU A 44 13.14 24.58 -26.70
N LEU A 45 12.83 23.42 -26.14
CA LEU A 45 12.80 22.17 -26.89
C LEU A 45 11.47 22.09 -27.65
N ARG A 46 11.51 22.10 -28.96
CA ARG A 46 10.37 21.86 -29.85
C ARG A 46 10.45 20.44 -30.40
N TRP A 47 9.50 19.65 -30.10
CA TRP A 47 9.32 18.35 -30.71
C TRP A 47 8.55 18.52 -32.02
N THR A 48 9.21 18.28 -33.14
CA THR A 48 8.60 18.43 -34.49
C THR A 48 8.13 17.11 -35.08
N GLY A 49 8.21 15.99 -34.34
CA GLY A 49 7.86 14.65 -34.87
C GLY A 49 8.77 14.13 -36.00
N ALA A 50 9.77 14.88 -36.38
CA ALA A 50 10.67 14.50 -37.48
C ALA A 50 11.92 13.80 -36.92
N VAL A 51 12.41 12.79 -37.63
CA VAL A 51 13.56 11.95 -37.29
C VAL A 51 14.85 12.77 -37.14
N ALA A 52 14.97 13.89 -37.85
CA ALA A 52 16.09 14.82 -37.74
C ALA A 52 15.69 16.26 -38.04
N SER A 53 16.33 17.21 -37.34
CA SER A 53 16.13 18.64 -37.58
C SER A 53 17.06 19.24 -38.65
N ARG A 54 18.08 18.50 -39.08
CA ARG A 54 19.07 18.92 -40.12
C ARG A 54 19.58 17.71 -40.90
N GLY A 55 20.05 17.91 -42.12
CA GLY A 55 20.62 16.89 -43.01
C GLY A 55 19.58 16.18 -43.88
N LYS A 56 20.01 15.11 -44.59
CA LYS A 56 19.18 14.38 -45.58
C LYS A 56 17.89 13.76 -44.99
N LEU A 57 17.75 13.70 -43.69
CA LEU A 57 16.58 13.15 -43.00
C LEU A 57 15.70 14.25 -42.34
N ALA A 58 16.03 15.53 -42.58
CA ALA A 58 15.26 16.64 -42.04
C ALA A 58 13.82 16.63 -42.58
N GLY A 59 12.84 16.61 -41.68
CA GLY A 59 11.42 16.61 -42.07
C GLY A 59 10.82 15.25 -42.42
N LYS A 60 11.59 14.14 -42.39
CA LYS A 60 11.05 12.78 -42.60
C LYS A 60 10.53 12.23 -41.27
N THR A 61 9.31 11.74 -41.24
CA THR A 61 8.74 10.87 -40.23
C THR A 61 9.14 9.43 -40.53
N SER A 62 9.27 8.58 -39.48
CA SER A 62 9.72 7.19 -39.68
C SER A 62 8.90 6.46 -40.74
N SER A 63 9.58 5.70 -41.57
CA SER A 63 9.02 4.94 -42.70
C SER A 63 8.31 3.65 -42.22
N ALA A 64 7.23 3.79 -41.46
CA ALA A 64 6.24 2.73 -41.29
C ALA A 64 4.92 3.30 -41.81
N ASP A 65 4.57 2.93 -43.04
CA ASP A 65 3.29 3.25 -43.65
C ASP A 65 2.13 2.71 -42.79
N VAL A 66 1.49 3.59 -42.05
CA VAL A 66 0.11 3.39 -41.59
C VAL A 66 -0.68 4.57 -42.12
N SER A 67 -1.37 4.33 -43.24
CA SER A 67 -2.31 5.24 -43.87
C SER A 67 -3.52 5.44 -42.95
N PHE A 68 -3.68 6.67 -42.44
CA PHE A 68 -4.94 7.15 -41.87
C PHE A 68 -5.60 8.12 -42.87
N PRO A 69 -6.92 8.03 -43.09
CA PRO A 69 -7.61 8.88 -44.06
C PRO A 69 -7.67 10.33 -43.55
N SER A 70 -7.26 11.21 -44.44
CA SER A 70 -7.35 12.66 -44.32
C SER A 70 -8.80 13.12 -44.34
N SER A 71 -9.31 13.73 -43.31
CA SER A 71 -10.54 14.51 -43.34
C SER A 71 -10.25 15.95 -43.77
N GLN A 72 -10.97 16.32 -44.80
CA GLN A 72 -10.92 17.57 -45.55
C GLN A 72 -11.20 18.79 -44.69
N ARG A 73 -10.49 19.86 -44.98
CA ARG A 73 -10.86 21.23 -44.61
C ARG A 73 -12.03 21.66 -45.45
N LEU A 74 -13.05 22.22 -44.81
CA LEU A 74 -13.96 23.17 -45.43
C LEU A 74 -13.94 24.42 -44.54
N GLY A 75 -13.62 25.54 -45.17
CA GLY A 75 -13.73 26.86 -44.62
C GLY A 75 -15.14 27.42 -44.82
N GLY A 76 -15.45 28.47 -44.15
CA GLY A 76 -16.69 29.27 -44.28
C GLY A 76 -16.86 30.18 -43.07
N ASP A 77 -16.76 31.44 -43.37
CA ASP A 77 -16.86 32.59 -42.51
C ASP A 77 -18.31 32.84 -42.03
N GLU A 78 -18.40 33.80 -41.12
CA GLU A 78 -19.48 34.76 -40.84
C GLU A 78 -20.33 34.55 -39.59
N ASP A 79 -20.05 35.38 -38.65
CA ASP A 79 -20.79 36.50 -38.01
C ASP A 79 -22.09 36.24 -37.23
N GLU A 80 -22.13 36.95 -36.12
CA GLU A 80 -23.23 37.66 -35.45
C GLU A 80 -24.08 36.95 -34.39
N ASP A 81 -24.03 37.58 -33.28
CA ASP A 81 -25.03 38.15 -32.38
C ASP A 81 -25.53 37.38 -31.17
N SER A 82 -25.26 38.01 -30.06
CA SER A 82 -25.99 37.84 -28.78
C SER A 82 -27.41 38.50 -28.88
N PRO A 83 -28.38 38.26 -28.01
CA PRO A 83 -28.32 38.63 -26.59
C PRO A 83 -29.12 37.80 -25.59
N GLU A 84 -28.77 37.99 -24.33
CA GLU A 84 -29.51 38.03 -23.08
C GLU A 84 -30.96 37.50 -23.03
N ASP A 85 -31.28 36.71 -21.99
CA ASP A 85 -32.22 37.14 -20.97
C ASP A 85 -32.36 36.17 -19.79
N GLU A 86 -32.60 36.81 -18.66
CA GLU A 86 -32.80 36.35 -17.30
C GLU A 86 -34.04 35.45 -17.11
N ALA A 87 -34.04 34.61 -16.10
CA ALA A 87 -34.94 34.65 -14.96
C ALA A 87 -34.95 33.35 -14.16
N SER A 88 -34.55 33.46 -12.94
CA SER A 88 -35.10 32.96 -11.67
C SER A 88 -36.10 31.81 -11.68
N GLU A 89 -35.84 30.81 -10.84
CA GLU A 89 -36.65 30.55 -9.64
C GLU A 89 -36.07 29.43 -8.78
N ALA A 90 -35.99 29.68 -7.50
CA ALA A 90 -35.63 28.78 -6.43
C ALA A 90 -36.82 27.85 -6.11
N ILE A 91 -36.52 26.68 -5.59
CA ILE A 91 -37.20 25.80 -4.62
C ILE A 91 -36.66 24.37 -4.93
N ASP A 92 -36.07 23.63 -4.10
CA ASP A 92 -36.31 23.05 -2.83
C ASP A 92 -35.10 22.18 -2.40
N ALA A 93 -34.54 22.44 -1.28
CA ALA A 93 -33.41 21.68 -0.71
C ALA A 93 -33.96 20.77 0.38
N THR A 94 -34.08 19.48 0.08
CA THR A 94 -34.02 18.43 1.12
C THR A 94 -34.16 17.04 0.47
N ALA A 95 -33.10 16.47 -0.05
CA ALA A 95 -32.89 15.02 -0.18
C ALA A 95 -31.66 14.70 -1.06
N SER A 96 -30.45 15.00 -0.65
CA SER A 96 -29.27 14.50 -1.40
C SER A 96 -27.96 14.49 -0.63
N ARG A 97 -27.98 14.06 0.64
CA ARG A 97 -26.73 14.01 1.44
C ARG A 97 -26.07 12.62 1.50
N SER A 98 -26.70 11.59 0.95
CA SER A 98 -26.16 10.22 0.91
C SER A 98 -25.58 9.81 -0.46
N GLU A 99 -25.98 10.46 -1.55
CA GLU A 99 -25.50 10.10 -2.90
C GLU A 99 -24.18 10.78 -3.29
N THR A 100 -23.87 11.95 -2.72
CA THR A 100 -22.62 12.67 -3.01
C THR A 100 -21.37 11.95 -2.50
N LYS A 101 -21.44 11.24 -1.36
CA LYS A 101 -20.27 10.53 -0.82
C LYS A 101 -19.92 9.25 -1.59
N ALA A 102 -20.89 8.56 -2.16
CA ALA A 102 -20.65 7.40 -3.01
C ALA A 102 -20.09 7.81 -4.39
N SER A 103 -20.54 8.96 -4.90
CA SER A 103 -20.06 9.56 -6.14
C SER A 103 -18.61 10.01 -6.05
N ASP A 104 -18.21 10.64 -4.95
CA ASP A 104 -16.81 11.09 -4.76
C ASP A 104 -15.83 9.92 -4.59
N MET A 105 -16.26 8.84 -3.92
CA MET A 105 -15.44 7.62 -3.85
C MET A 105 -15.33 6.90 -5.19
N GLN A 106 -16.38 6.88 -6.00
CA GLN A 106 -16.32 6.36 -7.37
C GLN A 106 -15.44 7.24 -8.27
N LEU A 107 -15.49 8.56 -8.12
CA LEU A 107 -14.63 9.49 -8.86
C LEU A 107 -13.17 9.31 -8.49
N VAL A 108 -12.81 9.17 -7.21
CA VAL A 108 -11.43 8.91 -6.77
C VAL A 108 -10.94 7.54 -7.22
N ALA A 109 -11.82 6.53 -7.24
CA ALA A 109 -11.50 5.22 -7.79
C ALA A 109 -11.37 5.26 -9.32
N GLN A 110 -12.25 5.99 -10.02
CA GLN A 110 -12.19 6.18 -11.46
C GLN A 110 -10.96 6.97 -11.89
N ASP A 111 -10.56 8.02 -11.18
CA ASP A 111 -9.34 8.76 -11.45
C ASP A 111 -8.10 7.89 -11.29
N ARG A 112 -8.03 7.07 -10.23
CA ARG A 112 -6.93 6.12 -10.04
C ARG A 112 -6.85 5.06 -11.14
N VAL A 113 -8.00 4.62 -11.64
CA VAL A 113 -8.11 3.61 -12.70
C VAL A 113 -7.89 4.22 -14.07
N SER A 114 -8.47 5.41 -14.34
CA SER A 114 -8.22 6.09 -15.61
C SER A 114 -6.74 6.39 -15.79
N ASP A 115 -6.06 6.88 -14.76
CA ASP A 115 -4.61 7.05 -14.79
C ASP A 115 -3.86 5.73 -15.03
N ALA A 116 -4.32 4.60 -14.45
CA ALA A 116 -3.69 3.29 -14.66
C ALA A 116 -3.99 2.69 -16.04
N LEU A 117 -5.14 3.01 -16.64
CA LEU A 117 -5.54 2.53 -17.97
C LEU A 117 -4.98 3.40 -19.10
N TYR A 118 -4.86 4.72 -18.88
CA TYR A 118 -4.43 5.69 -19.88
C TYR A 118 -2.97 6.12 -19.73
N ASP A 119 -2.21 5.54 -18.80
CA ASP A 119 -0.76 5.69 -18.74
C ASP A 119 -0.16 5.18 -20.06
N LYS A 120 -0.21 6.04 -21.08
CA LYS A 120 0.53 5.79 -22.32
C LYS A 120 2.00 5.73 -21.95
N PRO A 121 2.75 4.75 -22.48
CA PRO A 121 4.16 4.54 -22.18
C PRO A 121 5.08 5.61 -22.83
N TRP A 122 4.70 6.87 -22.75
CA TRP A 122 5.49 8.02 -23.20
C TRP A 122 6.37 8.57 -22.09
N VAL A 123 6.70 7.74 -21.12
CA VAL A 123 7.80 8.07 -20.22
C VAL A 123 9.03 8.15 -21.09
N LEU A 124 9.59 9.34 -21.23
CA LEU A 124 10.97 9.52 -21.69
C LEU A 124 11.77 8.45 -20.97
N ALA A 125 12.26 7.45 -21.72
CA ALA A 125 13.01 6.38 -21.09
C ALA A 125 14.20 7.05 -20.41
N ASP A 126 14.18 7.05 -19.07
CA ASP A 126 15.36 7.44 -18.31
C ASP A 126 16.53 6.67 -18.92
N PRO A 127 17.60 7.33 -19.35
CA PRO A 127 18.77 6.66 -19.92
C PRO A 127 19.24 5.47 -19.11
N VAL A 128 18.99 5.49 -17.80
CA VAL A 128 19.31 4.40 -16.86
C VAL A 128 18.55 3.10 -17.17
N PHE A 129 17.37 3.18 -17.79
CA PHE A 129 16.51 2.02 -18.05
C PHE A 129 16.33 1.67 -19.53
N GLN A 130 17.19 2.21 -20.42
CA GLN A 130 17.08 1.99 -21.87
C GLN A 130 17.15 0.51 -22.28
N ASP A 131 17.93 -0.29 -21.55
CA ASP A 131 18.17 -1.71 -21.85
C ASP A 131 17.01 -2.62 -21.43
N LEU A 132 16.04 -2.10 -20.67
CA LEU A 132 14.87 -2.86 -20.23
C LEU A 132 13.79 -2.93 -21.31
N SER A 133 13.00 -4.00 -21.30
CA SER A 133 11.81 -4.11 -22.14
C SER A 133 10.82 -2.97 -21.83
N GLN A 134 9.96 -2.62 -22.79
CA GLN A 134 8.93 -1.61 -22.56
C GLN A 134 8.01 -1.96 -21.38
N THR A 135 7.64 -3.23 -21.26
CA THR A 135 6.83 -3.75 -20.15
C THR A 135 7.53 -3.58 -18.81
N ASP A 136 8.83 -3.94 -18.72
CA ASP A 136 9.58 -3.81 -17.46
C ASP A 136 9.72 -2.34 -17.06
N ARG A 137 10.03 -1.45 -18.01
CA ARG A 137 10.08 0.01 -17.76
C ARG A 137 8.76 0.54 -17.24
N TYR A 138 7.66 0.13 -17.86
CA TYR A 138 6.32 0.52 -17.43
C TYR A 138 6.07 0.12 -15.98
N TYR A 139 6.32 -1.14 -15.61
CA TYR A 139 6.06 -1.61 -14.24
C TYR A 139 7.04 -1.08 -13.20
N ILE A 140 8.27 -0.77 -13.54
CA ILE A 140 9.21 -0.08 -12.64
C ILE A 140 8.74 1.37 -12.39
N SER A 141 8.26 2.07 -13.41
CA SER A 141 7.63 3.38 -13.25
C SER A 141 6.35 3.30 -12.41
N TYR A 142 5.52 2.29 -12.64
CA TYR A 142 4.32 2.02 -11.85
C TYR A 142 4.66 1.74 -10.38
N PHE A 143 5.71 0.97 -10.12
CA PHE A 143 6.23 0.74 -8.77
C PHE A 143 6.48 2.05 -8.05
N THR A 144 7.25 2.95 -8.68
CA THR A 144 7.63 4.24 -8.09
C THR A 144 6.43 5.15 -7.84
N THR A 145 5.49 5.20 -8.78
CA THR A 145 4.38 6.16 -8.73
C THR A 145 3.16 5.64 -7.97
N ARG A 146 2.99 4.32 -7.84
CA ARG A 146 1.78 3.70 -7.28
C ARG A 146 2.10 2.77 -6.12
N LEU A 147 2.79 1.64 -6.37
CA LEU A 147 2.95 0.60 -5.36
C LEU A 147 3.75 1.06 -4.14
N CYS A 148 4.81 1.87 -4.31
CA CYS A 148 5.60 2.39 -3.19
C CYS A 148 4.75 3.12 -2.13
N ARG A 149 3.68 3.79 -2.55
CA ARG A 149 2.77 4.51 -1.63
C ARG A 149 1.99 3.57 -0.71
N ASP A 150 1.73 2.35 -1.18
CA ASP A 150 0.98 1.37 -0.40
C ASP A 150 1.86 0.62 0.60
N LEU A 151 3.19 0.60 0.37
CA LEU A 151 4.17 -0.05 1.24
C LEU A 151 4.56 0.76 2.49
N VAL A 152 4.13 2.01 2.60
CA VAL A 152 4.39 2.88 3.76
C VAL A 152 3.08 3.47 4.28
N SER A 153 3.02 3.81 5.56
CA SER A 153 1.83 4.50 6.12
C SER A 153 1.62 5.86 5.46
N HIS A 154 2.69 6.62 5.28
CA HIS A 154 2.69 7.92 4.64
C HIS A 154 3.81 8.02 3.62
N ASP A 155 3.45 8.38 2.39
CA ASP A 155 4.41 8.75 1.35
C ASP A 155 4.81 10.22 1.57
N LEU A 156 5.81 10.42 2.42
CA LEU A 156 6.28 11.76 2.80
C LEU A 156 6.95 12.46 1.60
N PRO A 157 6.86 13.81 1.49
CA PRO A 157 7.55 14.57 0.45
C PRO A 157 9.07 14.35 0.53
N ASP A 158 9.79 14.72 -0.54
CA ASP A 158 11.26 14.71 -0.64
C ASP A 158 11.92 13.32 -0.72
N ASN A 159 11.26 12.33 -1.37
CA ASN A 159 11.79 10.96 -1.53
C ASN A 159 12.11 10.23 -0.20
N CYS A 160 11.41 10.56 0.86
CA CYS A 160 11.57 9.90 2.16
C CYS A 160 11.06 8.45 2.17
N ASN A 161 10.40 7.99 1.10
CA ASN A 161 9.98 6.59 0.99
C ASN A 161 11.20 5.70 0.69
N PRO A 162 11.61 4.84 1.64
CA PRO A 162 12.83 4.04 1.52
C PRO A 162 12.80 3.07 0.33
N PHE A 163 11.62 2.62 -0.11
CA PHE A 163 11.47 1.68 -1.22
C PHE A 163 11.87 2.26 -2.58
N HIS A 164 11.88 3.58 -2.74
CA HIS A 164 12.41 4.21 -3.95
C HIS A 164 13.90 3.89 -4.18
N LYS A 165 14.65 3.61 -3.12
CA LYS A 165 16.07 3.21 -3.20
C LYS A 165 16.29 1.85 -3.91
N LEU A 166 15.23 1.03 -4.06
CA LEU A 166 15.30 -0.23 -4.82
C LEU A 166 15.35 -0.01 -6.33
N VAL A 167 14.78 1.09 -6.82
CA VAL A 167 14.62 1.33 -8.27
C VAL A 167 15.96 1.33 -9.02
N PRO A 168 16.99 2.09 -8.62
CA PRO A 168 18.28 2.03 -9.31
C PRO A 168 18.96 0.66 -9.24
N MET A 169 18.66 -0.15 -8.21
CA MET A 169 19.23 -1.48 -8.03
C MET A 169 18.65 -2.51 -9.02
N THR A 170 17.44 -2.25 -9.56
CA THR A 170 16.81 -3.17 -10.54
C THR A 170 17.65 -3.37 -11.79
N ARG A 171 18.47 -2.39 -12.15
CA ARG A 171 19.35 -2.47 -13.33
C ARG A 171 20.44 -3.53 -13.20
N SER A 172 21.05 -3.63 -12.02
CA SER A 172 22.17 -4.55 -11.76
C SER A 172 21.73 -5.90 -11.20
N HIS A 173 20.48 -6.01 -10.74
CA HIS A 173 19.96 -7.21 -10.08
C HIS A 173 18.65 -7.70 -10.75
N PRO A 174 18.74 -8.60 -11.76
CA PRO A 174 17.56 -9.12 -12.46
C PRO A 174 16.53 -9.79 -11.55
N LEU A 175 16.96 -10.43 -10.44
CA LEU A 175 16.07 -10.98 -9.43
C LEU A 175 15.14 -9.88 -8.87
N LEU A 176 15.73 -8.77 -8.43
CA LEU A 176 14.97 -7.65 -7.87
C LEU A 176 14.08 -6.98 -8.93
N GLN A 177 14.61 -6.82 -10.15
CA GLN A 177 13.84 -6.29 -11.28
C GLN A 177 12.56 -7.10 -11.51
N HIS A 178 12.68 -8.42 -11.68
CA HIS A 178 11.53 -9.24 -12.02
C HIS A 178 10.52 -9.39 -10.88
N ILE A 179 10.95 -9.38 -9.61
CA ILE A 179 9.99 -9.44 -8.50
C ILE A 179 9.25 -8.11 -8.30
N ILE A 180 9.90 -6.96 -8.53
CA ILE A 180 9.26 -5.64 -8.53
C ILE A 180 8.26 -5.53 -9.68
N VAL A 181 8.61 -6.01 -10.88
CA VAL A 181 7.69 -6.09 -12.02
C VAL A 181 6.49 -6.97 -11.69
N ALA A 182 6.71 -8.15 -11.08
CA ALA A 182 5.63 -9.05 -10.68
C ALA A 182 4.68 -8.39 -9.66
N SER A 183 5.22 -7.75 -8.63
CA SER A 183 4.43 -7.04 -7.61
C SER A 183 3.61 -5.90 -8.22
N SER A 184 4.23 -5.10 -9.08
CA SER A 184 3.59 -3.97 -9.76
C SER A 184 2.47 -4.42 -10.69
N ALA A 185 2.69 -5.50 -11.45
CA ALA A 185 1.72 -6.05 -12.37
C ALA A 185 0.53 -6.70 -11.64
N ALA A 186 0.80 -7.42 -10.52
CA ALA A 186 -0.24 -7.99 -9.67
C ALA A 186 -1.10 -6.88 -9.04
N HIS A 187 -0.45 -5.82 -8.51
CA HIS A 187 -1.14 -4.67 -7.95
C HIS A 187 -2.02 -3.98 -9.01
N LYS A 188 -1.49 -3.70 -10.20
CA LYS A 188 -2.26 -3.13 -11.32
C LYS A 188 -3.45 -4.01 -11.68
N SER A 189 -3.25 -5.33 -11.78
CA SER A 189 -4.33 -6.27 -12.09
C SER A 189 -5.49 -6.16 -11.10
N ASN A 190 -5.18 -6.04 -9.79
CA ASN A 190 -6.20 -5.87 -8.76
C ASN A 190 -6.85 -4.49 -8.77
N LEU A 191 -6.08 -3.43 -8.98
CA LEU A 191 -6.59 -2.07 -9.08
C LEU A 191 -7.63 -1.94 -10.19
N VAL A 192 -7.30 -2.45 -11.38
CA VAL A 192 -8.21 -2.43 -12.55
C VAL A 192 -9.43 -3.34 -12.34
N ARG A 193 -9.25 -4.47 -11.63
CA ARG A 193 -10.36 -5.35 -11.25
C ARG A 193 -11.32 -4.71 -10.27
N SER A 194 -10.81 -4.03 -9.25
CA SER A 194 -11.62 -3.40 -8.19
C SER A 194 -12.48 -2.24 -8.70
N ALA A 195 -12.10 -1.64 -9.82
CA ALA A 195 -12.85 -0.57 -10.46
C ALA A 195 -14.02 -1.05 -11.33
N GLN A 196 -14.11 -2.34 -11.61
CA GLN A 196 -15.24 -2.89 -12.36
C GLN A 196 -16.41 -3.17 -11.41
N PRO A 197 -17.66 -2.92 -11.82
CA PRO A 197 -18.81 -3.23 -10.98
C PRO A 197 -18.83 -4.74 -10.70
N PRO A 198 -19.07 -5.13 -9.43
CA PRO A 198 -19.15 -6.53 -9.08
C PRO A 198 -20.39 -7.18 -9.69
N PHE A 199 -20.25 -8.42 -10.11
CA PHE A 199 -21.37 -9.25 -10.53
C PHE A 199 -21.88 -10.04 -9.31
N VAL A 200 -23.18 -9.93 -9.00
CA VAL A 200 -23.81 -10.70 -7.94
C VAL A 200 -24.41 -11.96 -8.56
N GLN A 201 -23.90 -13.13 -8.17
CA GLN A 201 -24.50 -14.41 -8.58
C GLN A 201 -25.85 -14.62 -7.91
N SER A 202 -26.65 -15.55 -8.48
CA SER A 202 -27.97 -15.90 -7.96
C SER A 202 -27.95 -16.49 -6.53
N ASP A 203 -26.78 -16.94 -6.06
CA ASP A 203 -26.52 -17.40 -4.69
C ASP A 203 -26.09 -16.29 -3.73
N GLY A 204 -26.10 -15.02 -4.18
CA GLY A 204 -25.68 -13.86 -3.39
C GLY A 204 -24.18 -13.61 -3.33
N ARG A 205 -23.36 -14.43 -4.00
CA ARG A 205 -21.90 -14.22 -4.05
C ARG A 205 -21.55 -13.06 -4.96
N VAL A 206 -20.70 -12.18 -4.45
CA VAL A 206 -20.15 -11.05 -5.20
C VAL A 206 -18.88 -11.52 -5.93
N ILE A 207 -18.92 -11.51 -7.26
CA ILE A 207 -17.78 -11.86 -8.09
C ILE A 207 -17.30 -10.63 -8.84
N TYR A 208 -16.03 -10.29 -8.66
CA TYR A 208 -15.35 -9.30 -9.49
C TYR A 208 -14.79 -9.98 -10.73
N GLN A 209 -15.40 -9.74 -11.89
CA GLN A 209 -14.87 -10.25 -13.15
C GLN A 209 -13.60 -9.49 -13.53
N ARG A 210 -12.62 -10.21 -14.10
CA ARG A 210 -11.41 -9.61 -14.64
C ARG A 210 -11.65 -9.24 -16.10
N GLY A 211 -11.63 -7.95 -16.44
CA GLY A 211 -11.55 -7.48 -17.82
C GLY A 211 -10.19 -7.79 -18.46
N GLU A 212 -10.08 -7.59 -19.76
CA GLU A 212 -8.85 -7.89 -20.53
C GLU A 212 -7.59 -7.24 -19.94
N ALA A 213 -7.65 -5.96 -19.55
CA ALA A 213 -6.52 -5.24 -18.95
C ALA A 213 -6.07 -5.85 -17.62
N SER A 214 -7.03 -6.31 -16.77
CA SER A 214 -6.72 -7.00 -15.53
C SER A 214 -6.12 -8.39 -15.77
N GLN A 215 -6.63 -9.12 -16.78
CA GLN A 215 -6.11 -10.43 -17.16
C GLN A 215 -4.69 -10.32 -17.74
N GLN A 216 -4.45 -9.36 -18.62
CA GLN A 216 -3.13 -9.10 -19.18
C GLN A 216 -2.12 -8.78 -18.09
N ALA A 217 -2.43 -7.83 -17.19
CA ALA A 217 -1.55 -7.49 -16.09
C ALA A 217 -1.26 -8.70 -15.17
N LEU A 218 -2.25 -9.57 -14.94
CA LEU A 218 -2.05 -10.82 -14.19
C LEU A 218 -1.10 -11.79 -14.91
N GLN A 219 -1.23 -11.95 -16.23
CA GLN A 219 -0.33 -12.80 -17.00
C GLN A 219 1.11 -12.27 -16.94
N GLU A 220 1.29 -10.95 -17.09
CA GLU A 220 2.59 -10.29 -16.97
C GLU A 220 3.18 -10.49 -15.56
N ALA A 221 2.36 -10.38 -14.50
CA ALA A 221 2.77 -10.67 -13.12
C ALA A 221 3.26 -12.10 -12.95
N LEU A 222 2.52 -13.10 -13.44
CA LEU A 222 2.88 -14.51 -13.32
C LEU A 222 4.17 -14.85 -14.09
N VAL A 223 4.35 -14.29 -15.29
CA VAL A 223 5.59 -14.45 -16.07
C VAL A 223 6.79 -13.86 -15.33
N ALA A 224 6.64 -12.66 -14.79
CA ALA A 224 7.71 -12.01 -14.02
C ALA A 224 8.01 -12.76 -12.70
N LYS A 225 6.96 -13.21 -11.98
CA LYS A 225 7.08 -14.04 -10.76
C LYS A 225 7.86 -15.33 -11.04
N LEU A 226 7.56 -16.02 -12.15
CA LEU A 226 8.26 -17.25 -12.54
C LEU A 226 9.74 -16.99 -12.82
N LYS A 227 10.08 -15.90 -13.52
CA LYS A 227 11.48 -15.51 -13.74
C LYS A 227 12.20 -15.19 -12.43
N ALA A 228 11.54 -14.42 -11.54
CA ALA A 228 12.08 -14.10 -10.23
C ALA A 228 12.33 -15.34 -9.37
N LEU A 229 11.41 -16.33 -9.37
CA LEU A 229 11.56 -17.60 -8.64
C LEU A 229 12.76 -18.41 -9.13
N ARG A 230 13.01 -18.46 -10.44
CA ARG A 230 14.20 -19.14 -10.99
C ARG A 230 15.49 -18.47 -10.52
N LEU A 231 15.55 -17.14 -10.63
CA LEU A 231 16.72 -16.36 -10.18
C LEU A 231 16.91 -16.45 -8.66
N MET A 232 15.84 -16.50 -7.88
CA MET A 232 15.88 -16.70 -6.43
C MET A 232 16.47 -18.07 -6.09
N HIS A 233 16.04 -19.13 -6.79
CA HIS A 233 16.61 -20.47 -6.63
C HIS A 233 18.11 -20.50 -6.94
N GLU A 234 18.54 -19.87 -8.03
CA GLU A 234 19.95 -19.76 -8.41
C GLU A 234 20.76 -18.97 -7.38
N ALA A 235 20.23 -17.85 -6.87
CA ALA A 235 20.88 -17.00 -5.89
C ALA A 235 21.07 -17.71 -4.53
N VAL A 236 20.07 -18.48 -4.11
CA VAL A 236 20.12 -19.27 -2.85
C VAL A 236 21.06 -20.48 -2.99
N ALA A 237 21.10 -21.12 -4.17
CA ALA A 237 22.01 -22.23 -4.43
C ALA A 237 23.48 -21.79 -4.49
N ASN A 238 23.76 -20.54 -4.91
CA ASN A 238 25.10 -19.98 -5.08
C ASN A 238 25.29 -18.77 -4.13
N VAL A 239 25.38 -19.05 -2.84
CA VAL A 239 25.55 -18.01 -1.81
C VAL A 239 26.80 -17.16 -2.13
N GLY A 240 26.60 -15.83 -2.22
CA GLY A 240 27.64 -14.86 -2.56
C GLY A 240 27.64 -14.39 -4.02
N SER A 241 26.87 -15.01 -4.92
CA SER A 241 26.69 -14.52 -6.30
C SER A 241 25.82 -13.26 -6.39
N VAL A 242 24.91 -13.10 -5.43
CA VAL A 242 24.04 -11.92 -5.27
C VAL A 242 24.16 -11.41 -3.83
N PRO A 243 24.20 -10.09 -3.60
CA PRO A 243 24.22 -9.52 -2.25
C PRO A 243 23.05 -10.03 -1.40
N VAL A 244 23.30 -10.38 -0.14
CA VAL A 244 22.28 -10.94 0.77
C VAL A 244 21.09 -9.99 0.94
N ASP A 245 21.33 -8.67 0.99
CA ASP A 245 20.27 -7.65 1.07
C ASP A 245 19.32 -7.66 -0.13
N ILE A 246 19.83 -7.96 -1.32
CA ILE A 246 19.00 -8.08 -2.54
C ILE A 246 18.14 -9.34 -2.46
N ILE A 247 18.70 -10.45 -2.00
CA ILE A 247 17.96 -11.71 -1.81
C ILE A 247 16.87 -11.51 -0.73
N PHE A 248 17.23 -10.82 0.37
CA PHE A 248 16.30 -10.49 1.45
C PHE A 248 15.16 -9.59 0.96
N ALA A 249 15.46 -8.50 0.24
CA ALA A 249 14.46 -7.64 -0.37
C ALA A 249 13.55 -8.44 -1.31
N ALA A 250 14.11 -9.30 -2.15
CA ALA A 250 13.33 -10.14 -3.05
C ALA A 250 12.42 -11.11 -2.29
N ALA A 251 12.87 -11.71 -1.18
CA ALA A 251 12.06 -12.59 -0.34
C ALA A 251 10.83 -11.85 0.22
N LEU A 252 11.00 -10.60 0.68
CA LEU A 252 9.90 -9.75 1.14
C LEU A 252 8.92 -9.41 0.01
N PHE A 253 9.44 -9.09 -1.19
CA PHE A 253 8.60 -8.82 -2.34
C PHE A 253 7.82 -10.07 -2.82
N PHE A 254 8.34 -11.27 -2.62
CA PHE A 254 7.54 -12.49 -2.81
C PHE A 254 6.37 -12.56 -1.82
N ILE A 255 6.57 -12.18 -0.55
CA ILE A 255 5.46 -12.07 0.42
C ILE A 255 4.43 -11.03 -0.03
N TYR A 256 4.88 -9.86 -0.53
CA TYR A 256 3.96 -8.85 -1.09
C TYR A 256 3.16 -9.40 -2.27
N VAL A 257 3.78 -10.16 -3.19
CA VAL A 257 3.05 -10.81 -4.29
C VAL A 257 2.01 -11.78 -3.78
N GLU A 258 2.34 -12.61 -2.78
CA GLU A 258 1.37 -13.53 -2.16
C GLU A 258 0.19 -12.77 -1.53
N LEU A 259 0.45 -11.65 -0.83
CA LEU A 259 -0.59 -10.79 -0.26
C LEU A 259 -1.43 -10.08 -1.34
N LEU A 260 -0.79 -9.64 -2.43
CA LEU A 260 -1.49 -9.07 -3.59
C LEU A 260 -2.39 -10.11 -4.28
N GLU A 261 -1.97 -11.37 -4.33
CA GLU A 261 -2.77 -12.45 -4.90
C GLU A 261 -3.92 -12.86 -3.97
N SER A 262 -3.62 -13.32 -2.76
CA SER A 262 -4.62 -13.82 -1.81
C SER A 262 -4.17 -13.92 -0.36
N GLY A 263 -2.89 -13.76 -0.06
CA GLY A 263 -2.30 -14.03 1.26
C GLY A 263 -2.24 -15.51 1.63
N LYS A 264 -2.61 -16.42 0.71
CA LYS A 264 -2.56 -17.89 0.89
C LYS A 264 -1.25 -18.44 0.32
N ASN A 265 -0.87 -19.64 0.75
CA ASN A 265 0.20 -20.45 0.18
C ASN A 265 1.65 -20.05 0.50
N GLY A 266 2.41 -19.53 -0.45
CA GLY A 266 3.88 -19.46 -0.42
C GLY A 266 4.54 -18.55 0.62
N TRP A 267 3.82 -17.64 1.24
CA TRP A 267 4.36 -16.61 2.13
C TRP A 267 5.25 -17.17 3.27
N ARG A 268 4.91 -18.35 3.84
CA ARG A 268 5.69 -18.97 4.94
C ARG A 268 7.10 -19.30 4.51
N ALA A 269 7.26 -19.94 3.35
CA ALA A 269 8.58 -20.31 2.84
C ALA A 269 9.46 -19.07 2.60
N HIS A 270 8.86 -17.99 2.11
CA HIS A 270 9.56 -16.72 1.91
C HIS A 270 9.92 -16.05 3.24
N LEU A 271 9.03 -16.09 4.23
CA LEU A 271 9.29 -15.54 5.57
C LEU A 271 10.38 -16.35 6.30
N GLU A 272 10.36 -17.68 6.22
CA GLU A 272 11.42 -18.54 6.73
C GLU A 272 12.75 -18.27 6.04
N GLY A 273 12.73 -18.12 4.72
CA GLY A 273 13.92 -17.75 3.94
C GLY A 273 14.49 -16.40 4.39
N ALA A 274 13.62 -15.41 4.58
CA ALA A 274 14.02 -14.10 5.08
C ALA A 274 14.64 -14.17 6.49
N GLY A 275 14.05 -14.94 7.41
CA GLY A 275 14.60 -15.17 8.74
C GLY A 275 16.01 -15.79 8.70
N ARG A 276 16.25 -16.79 7.83
CA ARG A 276 17.58 -17.38 7.64
C ARG A 276 18.59 -16.38 7.08
N LEU A 277 18.16 -15.53 6.14
CA LEU A 277 19.05 -14.51 5.57
C LEU A 277 19.47 -13.48 6.62
N MET A 278 18.59 -13.11 7.55
CA MET A 278 18.90 -12.16 8.62
C MET A 278 20.10 -12.60 9.47
N SER A 279 20.27 -13.89 9.73
CA SER A 279 21.39 -14.42 10.53
C SER A 279 22.76 -14.27 9.87
N ILE A 280 22.80 -14.06 8.55
CA ILE A 280 24.04 -13.91 7.77
C ILE A 280 24.23 -12.50 7.20
N MET A 281 23.31 -11.56 7.48
CA MET A 281 23.41 -10.17 7.02
C MET A 281 24.55 -9.45 7.73
N GLN A 282 25.42 -8.81 6.95
CA GLN A 282 26.55 -8.02 7.46
C GLN A 282 26.14 -6.56 7.67
N THR A 283 27.03 -5.76 8.27
CA THR A 283 26.86 -4.31 8.35
C THR A 283 26.79 -3.70 6.96
N ILE A 284 25.88 -2.73 6.77
CA ILE A 284 25.63 -2.08 5.48
C ILE A 284 25.98 -0.59 5.53
N ASP A 285 26.27 -0.03 4.37
CA ASP A 285 26.52 1.39 4.20
C ASP A 285 25.34 2.26 4.62
N PRO A 286 25.57 3.45 5.23
CA PRO A 286 24.53 4.34 5.73
C PRO A 286 23.38 4.64 4.74
N PRO A 287 23.62 4.86 3.43
CA PRO A 287 22.55 5.20 2.48
C PRO A 287 21.48 4.12 2.33
N LEU A 288 21.82 2.85 2.55
CA LEU A 288 20.90 1.72 2.40
C LEU A 288 20.32 1.24 3.73
N ARG A 289 20.78 1.79 4.84
CA ARG A 289 20.36 1.37 6.19
C ARG A 289 18.86 1.58 6.40
N GLU A 290 18.31 2.73 6.01
CA GLU A 290 16.88 3.01 6.15
C GLU A 290 16.01 2.03 5.36
N LEU A 291 16.43 1.67 4.14
CA LEU A 291 15.75 0.66 3.34
C LEU A 291 15.77 -0.70 4.04
N ARG A 292 16.95 -1.11 4.53
CA ARG A 292 17.10 -2.37 5.27
C ARG A 292 16.25 -2.38 6.53
N ASP A 293 16.28 -1.30 7.34
CA ASP A 293 15.48 -1.20 8.56
C ASP A 293 13.98 -1.30 8.24
N SER A 294 13.51 -0.69 7.15
CA SER A 294 12.11 -0.79 6.70
C SER A 294 11.74 -2.20 6.26
N LEU A 295 12.60 -2.87 5.47
CA LEU A 295 12.38 -4.26 5.05
C LEU A 295 12.38 -5.21 6.26
N LEU A 296 13.28 -5.01 7.23
CA LEU A 296 13.31 -5.79 8.47
C LEU A 296 12.04 -5.55 9.29
N SER A 297 11.58 -4.29 9.40
CA SER A 297 10.35 -3.96 10.11
C SER A 297 9.14 -4.68 9.52
N ASP A 298 8.99 -4.67 8.20
CA ASP A 298 7.90 -5.39 7.54
C ASP A 298 8.00 -6.90 7.78
N CYS A 299 9.22 -7.46 7.70
CA CYS A 299 9.46 -8.86 8.00
C CYS A 299 9.03 -9.23 9.42
N PHE A 300 9.35 -8.38 10.41
CA PHE A 300 8.93 -8.58 11.81
C PHE A 300 7.41 -8.43 11.98
N CYS A 301 6.80 -7.45 11.33
CA CYS A 301 5.35 -7.32 11.35
C CYS A 301 4.67 -8.59 10.83
N TYR A 302 5.11 -9.13 9.69
CA TYR A 302 4.57 -10.38 9.14
C TYR A 302 4.81 -11.58 10.04
N PHE A 303 5.99 -11.66 10.63
CA PHE A 303 6.30 -12.72 11.59
C PHE A 303 5.37 -12.66 12.81
N VAL A 304 5.20 -11.50 13.45
CA VAL A 304 4.35 -11.32 14.63
C VAL A 304 2.89 -11.60 14.28
N LEU A 305 2.36 -11.03 13.20
CA LEU A 305 0.97 -11.22 12.80
C LEU A 305 0.68 -12.68 12.42
N SER A 306 1.63 -13.34 11.74
CA SER A 306 1.49 -14.76 11.40
C SER A 306 1.56 -15.67 12.62
N SER A 307 2.39 -15.35 13.62
CA SER A 307 2.54 -16.15 14.83
C SER A 307 1.27 -16.22 15.66
N ALA A 308 0.42 -15.19 15.58
CA ALA A 308 -0.88 -15.17 16.26
C ALA A 308 -1.80 -16.35 15.87
N PHE A 309 -1.64 -16.88 14.65
CA PHE A 309 -2.50 -17.95 14.11
C PHE A 309 -1.73 -19.20 13.67
N THR A 310 -0.44 -19.26 13.99
CA THR A 310 0.38 -20.43 13.67
C THR A 310 0.49 -21.31 14.91
N PRO A 311 0.19 -22.63 14.82
CA PRO A 311 0.48 -23.56 15.91
C PRO A 311 1.99 -23.62 16.18
N GLU A 312 2.32 -24.00 17.41
CA GLU A 312 3.68 -24.20 17.91
C GLU A 312 4.52 -25.05 16.94
N SER A 313 5.73 -24.85 16.76
CA SER A 313 6.68 -25.63 15.92
C SER A 313 7.09 -25.03 14.58
N SER A 314 6.89 -23.75 14.36
CA SER A 314 7.51 -23.18 13.17
C SER A 314 8.98 -22.89 13.44
N SER A 315 9.86 -23.35 12.54
CA SER A 315 11.31 -23.00 12.53
C SER A 315 11.56 -21.48 12.47
N LEU A 316 10.53 -20.71 12.21
CA LEU A 316 10.52 -19.24 12.19
C LEU A 316 11.00 -18.65 13.52
N GLN A 317 10.52 -19.18 14.65
CA GLN A 317 10.83 -18.67 15.99
C GLN A 317 12.33 -18.59 16.25
N THR A 318 13.08 -19.61 15.83
CA THR A 318 14.54 -19.69 16.04
C THR A 318 15.30 -18.53 15.40
N TYR A 319 14.81 -17.97 14.29
CA TYR A 319 15.48 -16.88 13.58
C TYR A 319 15.10 -15.50 14.10
N PHE A 320 13.91 -15.36 14.66
CA PHE A 320 13.39 -14.06 15.10
C PHE A 320 13.66 -13.80 16.59
N ASP A 321 13.78 -14.82 17.45
CA ASP A 321 14.11 -14.66 18.88
C ASP A 321 15.51 -14.07 19.11
N SER A 322 16.44 -14.22 18.19
CA SER A 322 17.79 -13.65 18.26
C SER A 322 17.88 -12.21 17.76
N ALA A 323 16.84 -11.68 17.14
CA ALA A 323 16.83 -10.36 16.56
C ALA A 323 16.43 -9.28 17.59
N ASN A 324 17.05 -8.12 17.49
CA ASN A 324 16.70 -6.96 18.30
C ASN A 324 15.45 -6.28 17.71
N ILE A 325 14.30 -7.00 17.79
CA ILE A 325 13.01 -6.62 17.21
C ILE A 325 12.58 -5.20 17.67
N PRO A 326 12.58 -4.87 18.97
CA PRO A 326 12.13 -3.56 19.43
C PRO A 326 12.90 -2.41 18.78
N THR A 327 14.22 -2.51 18.76
CA THR A 327 15.08 -1.45 18.20
C THR A 327 14.83 -1.20 16.71
N ILE A 328 14.50 -2.24 15.94
CA ILE A 328 14.22 -2.10 14.50
C ILE A 328 12.84 -1.48 14.29
N LEU A 329 11.85 -1.95 15.03
CA LEU A 329 10.47 -1.42 14.94
C LEU A 329 10.40 0.05 15.37
N GLU A 330 11.16 0.46 16.39
CA GLU A 330 11.26 1.86 16.81
C GLU A 330 11.80 2.78 15.73
N LYS A 331 12.85 2.37 15.01
CA LYS A 331 13.47 3.16 13.92
C LYS A 331 12.51 3.42 12.76
N THR A 332 11.59 2.51 12.49
CA THR A 332 10.69 2.57 11.34
C THR A 332 9.28 3.01 11.68
N THR A 333 9.04 3.42 12.92
CA THR A 333 7.72 3.81 13.44
C THR A 333 7.00 4.86 12.58
N ALA A 334 7.74 5.74 11.90
CA ALA A 334 7.18 6.80 11.06
C ALA A 334 6.70 6.29 9.69
N SER A 335 7.35 5.26 9.14
CA SER A 335 7.13 4.77 7.77
C SER A 335 6.46 3.41 7.68
N SER A 336 6.39 2.64 8.78
CA SER A 336 5.75 1.32 8.79
C SER A 336 4.32 1.38 8.26
N TYR A 337 3.99 0.54 7.27
CA TYR A 337 2.66 0.47 6.66
C TYR A 337 1.55 0.17 7.69
N LEU A 338 1.88 -0.63 8.70
CA LEU A 338 0.93 -1.09 9.72
C LEU A 338 0.54 0.02 10.70
N CYS A 339 1.37 1.06 10.85
CA CYS A 339 1.14 2.15 11.81
C CYS A 339 0.78 1.65 13.23
N CYS A 340 1.37 0.52 13.64
CA CYS A 340 1.16 -0.11 14.95
C CYS A 340 2.29 0.26 15.91
N PRO A 341 1.99 0.55 17.19
CA PRO A 341 3.05 0.76 18.18
C PRO A 341 3.92 -0.49 18.33
N PRO A 342 5.27 -0.37 18.35
CA PRO A 342 6.18 -1.50 18.57
C PRO A 342 5.86 -2.31 19.83
N GLU A 343 5.58 -1.65 20.92
CA GLU A 343 5.17 -2.28 22.20
C GLU A 343 3.93 -3.18 22.04
N VAL A 344 2.95 -2.77 21.21
CA VAL A 344 1.74 -3.56 20.94
C VAL A 344 2.08 -4.82 20.14
N LEU A 345 3.02 -4.73 19.18
CA LEU A 345 3.51 -5.90 18.43
C LEU A 345 4.27 -6.87 19.33
N GLU A 346 5.10 -6.37 20.25
CA GLU A 346 5.79 -7.20 21.25
C GLU A 346 4.80 -7.93 22.16
N ILE A 347 3.78 -7.21 22.67
CA ILE A 347 2.73 -7.80 23.50
C ILE A 347 1.98 -8.88 22.71
N LEU A 348 1.62 -8.62 21.45
CA LEU A 348 0.93 -9.59 20.61
C LEU A 348 1.79 -10.84 20.37
N TYR A 349 3.09 -10.66 20.13
CA TYR A 349 4.02 -11.77 19.95
C TYR A 349 4.13 -12.61 21.23
N ALA A 350 4.37 -11.99 22.37
CA ALA A 350 4.44 -12.69 23.66
C ALA A 350 3.14 -13.44 23.97
N ALA A 351 1.97 -12.82 23.69
CA ALA A 351 0.68 -13.47 23.85
C ALA A 351 0.50 -14.66 22.91
N SER A 352 1.02 -14.57 21.67
CA SER A 352 0.96 -15.68 20.71
C SER A 352 1.77 -16.89 21.22
N GLN A 353 2.95 -16.65 21.79
CA GLN A 353 3.76 -17.71 22.39
C GLN A 353 3.03 -18.34 23.58
N LEU A 354 2.50 -17.51 24.46
CA LEU A 354 1.79 -17.98 25.65
C LEU A 354 0.52 -18.79 25.30
N SER A 355 -0.16 -18.42 24.23
CA SER A 355 -1.38 -19.10 23.74
C SER A 355 -1.12 -20.49 23.13
N ASN A 356 0.13 -20.86 22.89
CA ASN A 356 0.53 -22.15 22.36
C ASN A 356 1.03 -23.11 23.46
N VAL A 357 1.21 -22.63 24.70
CA VAL A 357 1.62 -23.47 25.82
C VAL A 357 0.44 -24.35 26.24
N VAL A 358 0.66 -25.65 26.29
CA VAL A 358 -0.36 -26.61 26.73
C VAL A 358 -0.48 -26.54 28.24
N THR A 359 -1.70 -26.41 28.75
CA THR A 359 -2.02 -26.40 30.19
C THR A 359 -2.27 -27.82 30.65
N GLU A 360 -1.25 -28.51 31.18
CA GLU A 360 -1.38 -29.90 31.63
C GLU A 360 -1.78 -29.98 33.11
N ASP A 361 -1.46 -28.96 33.90
CA ASP A 361 -1.73 -28.90 35.35
C ASP A 361 -2.17 -27.48 35.80
N ALA A 362 -2.71 -27.41 37.02
CA ALA A 362 -3.24 -26.17 37.61
C ALA A 362 -2.16 -25.13 37.90
N GLU A 363 -0.93 -25.54 38.19
CA GLU A 363 0.19 -24.63 38.45
C GLU A 363 0.64 -23.95 37.15
N THR A 364 0.82 -24.71 36.10
CA THR A 364 1.12 -24.18 34.75
C THR A 364 -0.02 -23.26 34.28
N ALA A 365 -1.29 -23.63 34.47
CA ALA A 365 -2.42 -22.79 34.13
C ALA A 365 -2.40 -21.45 34.89
N ALA A 366 -2.11 -21.48 36.20
CA ALA A 366 -2.01 -20.26 37.03
C ALA A 366 -0.85 -19.34 36.57
N LYS A 367 0.29 -19.93 36.23
CA LYS A 367 1.44 -19.18 35.70
C LYS A 367 1.10 -18.50 34.36
N ILE A 368 0.51 -19.24 33.42
CA ILE A 368 0.07 -18.73 32.12
C ILE A 368 -0.97 -17.61 32.31
N ALA A 369 -1.94 -17.79 33.21
CA ALA A 369 -2.91 -16.75 33.53
C ALA A 369 -2.23 -15.48 34.07
N SER A 370 -1.28 -15.63 35.01
CA SER A 370 -0.54 -14.51 35.58
C SER A 370 0.24 -13.72 34.53
N GLU A 371 1.00 -14.41 33.66
CA GLU A 371 1.75 -13.80 32.60
C GLU A 371 0.80 -13.13 31.57
N GLY A 372 -0.29 -13.78 31.20
CA GLY A 372 -1.28 -13.23 30.29
C GLY A 372 -1.99 -11.99 30.86
N PHE A 373 -2.33 -11.95 32.14
CA PHE A 373 -2.87 -10.75 32.79
C PHE A 373 -1.86 -9.62 32.86
N MET A 374 -0.55 -9.91 33.03
CA MET A 374 0.49 -8.88 32.91
C MET A 374 0.56 -8.30 31.49
N LEU A 375 0.46 -9.13 30.46
CA LEU A 375 0.43 -8.65 29.05
C LEU A 375 -0.82 -7.80 28.79
N LEU A 376 -1.98 -8.23 29.29
CA LEU A 376 -3.22 -7.45 29.17
C LEU A 376 -3.12 -6.10 29.87
N HIS A 377 -2.55 -6.07 31.07
CA HIS A 377 -2.31 -4.83 31.82
C HIS A 377 -1.32 -3.91 31.05
N ARG A 378 -0.23 -4.45 30.49
CA ARG A 378 0.69 -3.68 29.65
C ARG A 378 -0.05 -3.06 28.45
N ALA A 379 -0.87 -3.84 27.74
CA ALA A 379 -1.64 -3.36 26.62
C ALA A 379 -2.62 -2.24 27.02
N GLN A 380 -3.38 -2.42 28.11
CA GLN A 380 -4.35 -1.44 28.58
C GLN A 380 -3.72 -0.12 29.04
N ASN A 381 -2.54 -0.16 29.66
CA ASN A 381 -1.84 1.00 30.18
C ASN A 381 -0.86 1.65 29.16
N PHE A 382 -0.71 1.08 27.97
CA PHE A 382 0.15 1.66 26.95
C PHE A 382 -0.37 3.03 26.49
N ASN A 383 0.49 4.06 26.58
CA ASN A 383 0.13 5.43 26.22
C ASN A 383 0.27 5.66 24.71
N VAL A 384 -0.78 5.33 23.96
CA VAL A 384 -0.83 5.48 22.50
C VAL A 384 -0.59 6.94 22.07
N ARG A 385 -1.09 7.93 22.84
CA ARG A 385 -0.88 9.35 22.51
C ARG A 385 0.59 9.74 22.62
N ALA A 386 1.28 9.32 23.66
CA ALA A 386 2.72 9.59 23.84
C ALA A 386 3.53 8.99 22.67
N TRP A 387 3.25 7.73 22.30
CA TRP A 387 3.86 7.09 21.14
C TRP A 387 3.58 7.86 19.83
N ALA A 388 2.35 8.28 19.61
CA ALA A 388 1.99 9.00 18.38
C ALA A 388 2.68 10.36 18.27
N VAL A 389 2.85 11.06 19.41
CA VAL A 389 3.53 12.37 19.47
C VAL A 389 5.04 12.22 19.31
N GLU A 390 5.64 11.13 19.80
CA GLU A 390 7.09 10.91 19.73
C GLU A 390 7.63 11.01 18.29
N VAL A 391 6.87 10.48 17.34
CA VAL A 391 7.23 10.50 15.92
C VAL A 391 7.30 11.92 15.34
N LEU A 392 6.59 12.88 15.91
CA LEU A 392 6.59 14.28 15.47
C LEU A 392 7.92 14.99 15.73
N LYS A 393 8.71 14.52 16.70
CA LYS A 393 10.03 15.11 17.00
C LYS A 393 10.94 15.12 15.77
N ASN A 394 10.80 14.12 14.90
CA ASN A 394 11.62 13.95 13.71
C ASN A 394 10.84 14.18 12.40
N ASN A 395 9.51 14.28 12.45
CA ASN A 395 8.62 14.32 11.28
C ASN A 395 7.41 15.23 11.53
N TYR A 396 7.61 16.53 11.54
CA TYR A 396 6.53 17.51 11.78
C TYR A 396 5.39 17.45 10.74
N TYR A 397 5.63 16.89 9.55
CA TYR A 397 4.58 16.66 8.53
C TYR A 397 3.46 15.74 9.02
N LEU A 398 3.74 14.89 10.01
CA LEU A 398 2.77 13.96 10.59
C LEU A 398 1.82 14.63 11.60
N GLU A 399 2.00 15.92 11.92
CA GLU A 399 1.10 16.64 12.85
C GLU A 399 -0.36 16.59 12.36
N LYS A 400 -0.58 16.77 11.04
CA LYS A 400 -1.92 16.75 10.43
C LYS A 400 -2.64 15.40 10.54
N VAL A 401 -1.89 14.33 10.77
CA VAL A 401 -2.41 12.95 10.88
C VAL A 401 -2.28 12.39 12.29
N LEU A 402 -1.95 13.22 13.27
CA LEU A 402 -1.72 12.81 14.66
C LEU A 402 -2.94 12.08 15.25
N GLU A 403 -4.14 12.65 15.13
CA GLU A 403 -5.35 12.03 15.67
C GLU A 403 -5.68 10.71 14.94
N SER A 404 -5.47 10.65 13.63
CA SER A 404 -5.57 9.40 12.87
C SER A 404 -4.61 8.34 13.41
N ARG A 405 -3.34 8.71 13.62
CA ARG A 405 -2.31 7.84 14.16
C ARG A 405 -2.67 7.34 15.57
N ILE A 406 -3.23 8.19 16.43
CA ILE A 406 -3.72 7.81 17.77
C ILE A 406 -4.86 6.78 17.64
N ASN A 407 -5.83 7.04 16.75
CA ASN A 407 -6.94 6.12 16.53
C ASN A 407 -6.46 4.75 16.03
N VAL A 408 -5.53 4.73 15.06
CA VAL A 408 -4.97 3.48 14.52
C VAL A 408 -4.17 2.73 15.60
N GLY A 409 -3.28 3.40 16.32
CA GLY A 409 -2.55 2.77 17.43
C GLY A 409 -3.49 2.22 18.51
N THR A 410 -4.60 2.92 18.76
CA THR A 410 -5.63 2.47 19.72
C THR A 410 -6.33 1.20 19.24
N VAL A 411 -6.74 1.11 17.98
CA VAL A 411 -7.41 -0.11 17.48
C VAL A 411 -6.45 -1.31 17.42
N HIS A 412 -5.17 -1.10 17.15
CA HIS A 412 -4.17 -2.18 17.25
C HIS A 412 -4.00 -2.66 18.69
N ARG A 413 -3.93 -1.73 19.64
CA ARG A 413 -3.87 -2.04 21.08
C ARG A 413 -5.08 -2.85 21.55
N LEU A 414 -6.28 -2.43 21.16
CA LEU A 414 -7.51 -3.12 21.48
C LEU A 414 -7.58 -4.51 20.84
N ALA A 415 -7.14 -4.64 19.58
CA ALA A 415 -7.09 -5.93 18.90
C ALA A 415 -6.11 -6.90 19.58
N ALA A 416 -4.94 -6.42 20.03
CA ALA A 416 -4.02 -7.23 20.84
C ALA A 416 -4.64 -7.63 22.17
N SER A 417 -5.38 -6.72 22.83
CA SER A 417 -6.11 -7.03 24.07
C SER A 417 -7.17 -8.12 23.87
N VAL A 418 -7.97 -8.03 22.80
CA VAL A 418 -8.93 -9.08 22.44
C VAL A 418 -8.23 -10.42 22.17
N TYR A 419 -7.09 -10.38 21.46
CA TYR A 419 -6.31 -11.59 21.23
C TYR A 419 -5.89 -12.26 22.53
N ILE A 420 -5.32 -11.49 23.49
CA ILE A 420 -4.93 -12.00 24.81
C ILE A 420 -6.13 -12.63 25.53
N MET A 421 -7.26 -11.92 25.57
CA MET A 421 -8.47 -12.34 26.26
C MET A 421 -9.07 -13.65 25.71
N GLN A 422 -8.84 -13.96 24.42
CA GLN A 422 -9.47 -15.11 23.76
C GLN A 422 -8.50 -16.22 23.37
N ALA A 423 -7.20 -15.91 23.14
CA ALA A 423 -6.21 -16.89 22.74
C ALA A 423 -5.60 -17.66 23.91
N ILE A 424 -5.52 -17.04 25.09
CA ILE A 424 -4.91 -17.60 26.28
C ILE A 424 -6.02 -18.26 27.11
N GLU A 425 -6.09 -19.60 27.05
CA GLU A 425 -7.20 -20.39 27.62
C GLU A 425 -7.54 -20.06 29.08
N PRO A 426 -6.58 -19.97 30.04
CA PRO A 426 -6.93 -19.64 31.43
C PRO A 426 -7.55 -18.23 31.57
N ILE A 427 -7.19 -17.27 30.72
CA ILE A 427 -7.79 -15.93 30.70
C ILE A 427 -9.20 -16.00 30.08
N ALA A 428 -9.35 -16.65 28.96
CA ALA A 428 -10.63 -16.81 28.30
C ALA A 428 -11.69 -17.43 29.23
N ASN A 429 -11.28 -18.40 30.03
CA ASN A 429 -12.15 -19.05 31.01
C ASN A 429 -12.46 -18.19 32.24
N SER A 430 -11.68 -17.15 32.53
CA SER A 430 -11.85 -16.29 33.71
C SER A 430 -12.64 -15.00 33.47
N LEU A 431 -12.74 -14.57 32.22
CA LEU A 431 -13.41 -13.33 31.83
C LEU A 431 -14.87 -13.57 31.42
N SER A 432 -15.76 -12.65 31.82
CA SER A 432 -17.14 -12.65 31.34
C SER A 432 -17.22 -12.15 29.90
N GLU A 433 -18.23 -12.60 29.17
CA GLU A 433 -18.49 -12.13 27.80
C GLU A 433 -18.66 -10.61 27.72
N ASP A 434 -19.31 -9.99 28.73
CA ASP A 434 -19.55 -8.54 28.76
C ASP A 434 -18.24 -7.74 28.74
N VAL A 435 -17.18 -8.22 29.41
CA VAL A 435 -15.88 -7.57 29.43
C VAL A 435 -15.24 -7.61 28.03
N VAL A 436 -15.31 -8.74 27.35
CA VAL A 436 -14.77 -8.91 25.99
C VAL A 436 -15.60 -8.09 25.00
N ASP A 437 -16.93 -8.12 25.10
CA ASP A 437 -17.83 -7.37 24.25
C ASP A 437 -17.65 -5.85 24.40
N ALA A 438 -17.33 -5.36 25.59
CA ALA A 438 -17.00 -3.94 25.81
C ALA A 438 -15.75 -3.51 25.01
N VAL A 439 -14.71 -4.35 24.95
CA VAL A 439 -13.51 -4.08 24.15
C VAL A 439 -13.83 -4.09 22.65
N TYR A 440 -14.67 -5.01 22.17
CA TYR A 440 -15.14 -5.00 20.78
C TYR A 440 -15.94 -3.73 20.45
N LEU A 441 -16.81 -3.26 21.36
CA LEU A 441 -17.54 -2.01 21.17
C LEU A 441 -16.59 -0.82 21.01
N GLU A 442 -15.57 -0.76 21.84
CA GLU A 442 -14.53 0.27 21.77
C GLU A 442 -13.75 0.20 20.44
N MET A 443 -13.43 -1.02 19.96
CA MET A 443 -12.80 -1.21 18.66
C MET A 443 -13.67 -0.65 17.52
N PHE A 444 -14.96 -0.98 17.46
CA PHE A 444 -15.87 -0.46 16.44
C PHE A 444 -15.96 1.06 16.49
N TYR A 445 -15.99 1.65 17.68
CA TYR A 445 -16.00 3.11 17.86
C TYR A 445 -14.75 3.76 17.25
N TYR A 446 -13.55 3.27 17.57
CA TYR A 446 -12.32 3.86 17.04
C TYR A 446 -12.10 3.55 15.56
N LEU A 447 -12.45 2.36 15.09
CA LEU A 447 -12.44 2.04 13.65
C LEU A 447 -13.38 2.98 12.86
N GLY A 448 -14.53 3.33 13.44
CA GLY A 448 -15.45 4.30 12.83
C GLY A 448 -14.90 5.72 12.71
N LYS A 449 -13.91 6.09 13.53
CA LYS A 449 -13.21 7.38 13.45
C LYS A 449 -12.14 7.46 12.35
N ILE A 450 -11.84 6.34 11.71
CA ILE A 450 -10.84 6.26 10.64
C ILE A 450 -11.60 6.02 9.32
N PRO A 451 -12.04 7.08 8.61
CA PRO A 451 -12.78 6.95 7.37
C PRO A 451 -11.87 6.55 6.19
N PRO A 452 -12.42 6.15 5.03
CA PRO A 452 -11.63 5.72 3.87
C PRO A 452 -10.67 6.76 3.30
N GLU A 453 -10.95 8.04 3.52
CA GLU A 453 -10.11 9.16 3.10
C GLU A 453 -8.89 9.38 4.02
N ASP A 454 -8.90 8.74 5.18
CA ASP A 454 -7.80 8.82 6.14
C ASP A 454 -6.55 8.10 5.59
N PRO A 455 -5.37 8.74 5.60
CA PRO A 455 -4.15 8.13 5.07
C PRO A 455 -3.77 6.82 5.78
N ASN A 456 -4.15 6.65 7.04
CA ASN A 456 -3.90 5.42 7.81
C ASN A 456 -5.02 4.38 7.69
N PHE A 457 -6.07 4.64 6.88
CA PHE A 457 -7.17 3.69 6.70
C PHE A 457 -6.67 2.29 6.30
N LYS A 458 -5.67 2.23 5.42
CA LYS A 458 -5.04 0.99 4.98
C LYS A 458 -4.39 0.17 6.09
N ALA A 459 -3.93 0.81 7.15
CA ALA A 459 -3.31 0.17 8.31
C ALA A 459 -4.33 -0.52 9.26
N THR A 460 -5.61 -0.52 8.92
CA THR A 460 -6.67 -1.04 9.79
C THR A 460 -7.20 -2.42 9.38
N SER A 461 -6.59 -3.09 8.39
CA SER A 461 -7.03 -4.41 7.91
C SER A 461 -7.04 -5.47 9.02
N TRP A 462 -5.94 -5.62 9.74
CA TRP A 462 -5.85 -6.59 10.84
C TRP A 462 -6.82 -6.27 12.00
N PRO A 463 -6.90 -5.05 12.56
CA PRO A 463 -7.92 -4.73 13.58
C PRO A 463 -9.36 -4.89 13.07
N THR A 464 -9.63 -4.57 11.80
CA THR A 464 -10.95 -4.79 11.20
C THR A 464 -11.31 -6.27 11.15
N PHE A 465 -10.32 -7.14 10.82
CA PHE A 465 -10.52 -8.58 10.86
C PHE A 465 -10.83 -9.09 12.26
N VAL A 466 -10.07 -8.66 13.27
CA VAL A 466 -10.29 -9.03 14.68
C VAL A 466 -11.69 -8.58 15.15
N ALA A 467 -12.09 -7.34 14.86
CA ALA A 467 -13.42 -6.84 15.16
C ALA A 467 -14.52 -7.65 14.48
N GLY A 468 -14.30 -8.04 13.21
CA GLY A 468 -15.20 -8.87 12.44
C GLY A 468 -15.35 -10.28 12.99
N ALA A 469 -14.24 -10.88 13.41
CA ALA A 469 -14.24 -12.23 13.98
C ALA A 469 -15.10 -12.35 15.26
N GLY A 470 -15.16 -11.26 16.07
CA GLY A 470 -16.01 -11.19 17.24
C GLY A 470 -17.41 -10.59 17.01
N ALA A 471 -17.74 -10.23 15.76
CA ALA A 471 -19.03 -9.61 15.49
C ALA A 471 -20.19 -10.63 15.56
N LYS A 472 -21.05 -10.50 16.60
CA LYS A 472 -22.21 -11.38 16.84
C LYS A 472 -23.44 -10.94 16.04
N ASP A 473 -23.66 -9.63 15.90
CA ASP A 473 -24.85 -9.11 15.25
C ASP A 473 -24.67 -8.89 13.72
N PRO A 474 -25.75 -9.08 12.92
CA PRO A 474 -25.69 -8.95 11.47
C PRO A 474 -25.29 -7.55 10.98
N GLN A 475 -25.61 -6.49 11.71
CA GLN A 475 -25.31 -5.12 11.29
C GLN A 475 -23.81 -4.86 11.38
N ARG A 476 -23.14 -5.32 12.45
CA ARG A 476 -21.68 -5.23 12.58
C ARG A 476 -20.96 -6.10 11.54
N ARG A 477 -21.49 -7.30 11.27
CA ARG A 477 -20.96 -8.16 10.19
C ARG A 477 -21.02 -7.45 8.83
N ALA A 478 -22.16 -6.87 8.51
CA ALA A 478 -22.34 -6.08 7.27
C ALA A 478 -21.40 -4.88 7.22
N TRP A 479 -21.24 -4.15 8.33
CA TRP A 479 -20.32 -3.02 8.44
C TRP A 479 -18.86 -3.43 8.21
N VAL A 480 -18.43 -4.58 8.75
CA VAL A 480 -17.07 -5.11 8.55
C VAL A 480 -16.82 -5.47 7.08
N ILE A 481 -17.77 -6.12 6.42
CA ILE A 481 -17.66 -6.43 4.99
C ILE A 481 -17.57 -5.15 4.15
N ASP A 482 -18.43 -4.18 4.40
CA ASP A 482 -18.39 -2.87 3.73
C ASP A 482 -17.03 -2.19 3.94
N ARG A 483 -16.48 -2.24 5.17
CA ARG A 483 -15.16 -1.68 5.45
C ARG A 483 -14.04 -2.39 4.68
N PHE A 484 -14.05 -3.72 4.58
CA PHE A 484 -13.08 -4.46 3.76
C PHE A 484 -13.21 -4.14 2.27
N GLN A 485 -14.42 -3.95 1.76
CA GLN A 485 -14.64 -3.51 0.39
C GLN A 485 -14.04 -2.12 0.14
N LYS A 486 -14.20 -1.20 1.09
CA LYS A 486 -13.57 0.13 1.04
C LYS A 486 -12.04 0.05 1.14
N LEU A 487 -11.50 -0.82 1.99
CA LEU A 487 -10.07 -1.11 2.06
C LEU A 487 -9.54 -1.64 0.71
N LEU A 488 -10.26 -2.56 0.07
CA LEU A 488 -9.88 -3.12 -1.23
C LEU A 488 -9.88 -2.07 -2.36
N VAL A 489 -10.73 -1.06 -2.28
CA VAL A 489 -10.75 0.08 -3.22
C VAL A 489 -9.57 1.02 -2.97
N THR A 490 -9.26 1.31 -1.71
CA THR A 490 -8.15 2.22 -1.36
C THR A 490 -6.79 1.57 -1.54
N THR A 491 -6.68 0.27 -1.25
CA THR A 491 -5.44 -0.50 -1.29
C THR A 491 -5.77 -1.88 -1.87
N PRO A 492 -5.58 -2.10 -3.20
CA PRO A 492 -6.13 -3.25 -3.91
C PRO A 492 -5.32 -4.54 -3.66
N TRP A 493 -5.21 -4.96 -2.42
CA TRP A 493 -4.49 -6.16 -2.00
C TRP A 493 -5.45 -7.35 -1.85
N GLY A 494 -5.17 -8.43 -2.57
CA GLY A 494 -6.09 -9.57 -2.70
C GLY A 494 -6.37 -10.35 -1.41
N PHE A 495 -5.47 -10.31 -0.42
CA PHE A 495 -5.66 -10.96 0.88
C PHE A 495 -6.94 -10.48 1.61
N MET A 496 -7.40 -9.26 1.33
CA MET A 496 -8.63 -8.73 1.92
C MET A 496 -9.88 -9.53 1.51
N ASN A 497 -9.89 -10.10 0.28
CA ASN A 497 -10.95 -11.04 -0.11
C ASN A 497 -10.90 -12.32 0.73
N THR A 498 -9.69 -12.82 1.01
CA THR A 498 -9.50 -13.97 1.90
C THR A 498 -9.96 -13.66 3.33
N CYS A 499 -9.72 -12.44 3.83
CA CYS A 499 -10.27 -12.02 5.13
C CYS A 499 -11.80 -12.11 5.16
N MET A 500 -12.49 -11.59 4.14
CA MET A 500 -13.96 -11.64 4.05
C MET A 500 -14.48 -13.09 3.92
N GLU A 501 -13.83 -13.92 3.11
CA GLU A 501 -14.15 -15.35 3.00
C GLU A 501 -13.99 -16.05 4.35
N THR A 502 -12.89 -15.80 5.06
CA THR A 502 -12.61 -16.42 6.36
C THR A 502 -13.58 -15.97 7.44
N LEU A 503 -13.95 -14.68 7.49
CA LEU A 503 -14.99 -14.19 8.38
C LEU A 503 -16.33 -14.90 8.11
N SER A 504 -16.68 -15.12 6.86
CA SER A 504 -17.90 -15.85 6.50
C SER A 504 -17.87 -17.30 6.99
N ILE A 505 -16.70 -17.96 6.97
CA ILE A 505 -16.51 -19.28 7.55
C ILE A 505 -16.68 -19.24 9.06
N ILE A 506 -16.00 -18.31 9.76
CA ILE A 506 -16.11 -18.13 11.22
C ILE A 506 -17.57 -17.94 11.64
N TRP A 507 -18.31 -17.07 10.98
CA TRP A 507 -19.73 -16.82 11.26
C TRP A 507 -20.64 -18.00 10.92
N GLY A 508 -20.22 -18.86 9.98
CA GLY A 508 -20.94 -20.11 9.63
C GLY A 508 -20.79 -21.20 10.71
N LEU A 509 -19.64 -21.23 11.39
CA LEU A 509 -19.35 -22.24 12.42
C LEU A 509 -20.21 -22.09 13.69
N GLU A 510 -20.71 -20.89 14.00
CA GLU A 510 -21.67 -20.67 15.09
C GLU A 510 -22.96 -21.48 14.93
N LYS A 511 -23.27 -21.90 13.70
CA LYS A 511 -24.48 -22.68 13.34
C LYS A 511 -24.23 -24.17 13.21
N SER A 512 -22.98 -24.63 13.34
CA SER A 512 -22.59 -26.02 13.12
C SER A 512 -22.23 -26.76 14.41
N GLU A 513 -22.03 -28.09 14.32
CA GLU A 513 -21.65 -28.97 15.42
C GLU A 513 -20.28 -28.64 16.08
N HIS A 514 -19.57 -27.63 15.58
CA HIS A 514 -18.32 -27.10 16.15
C HIS A 514 -18.58 -26.03 17.23
N GLN A 515 -19.75 -26.08 17.89
CA GLN A 515 -20.09 -25.26 19.05
C GLN A 515 -19.00 -25.41 20.13
N GLY A 516 -18.24 -24.32 20.39
CA GLY A 516 -17.25 -24.25 21.44
C GLY A 516 -15.85 -23.80 21.01
N LYS A 517 -15.51 -23.82 19.72
CA LYS A 517 -14.23 -23.25 19.25
C LYS A 517 -14.37 -21.76 19.02
N ASN A 518 -13.49 -20.96 19.63
CA ASN A 518 -13.41 -19.56 19.31
C ASN A 518 -12.71 -19.36 17.94
N TRP A 519 -12.85 -18.18 17.35
CA TRP A 519 -12.31 -17.88 16.02
C TRP A 519 -10.78 -18.04 15.91
N ILE A 520 -10.02 -17.88 17.01
CA ILE A 520 -8.57 -18.06 17.03
C ILE A 520 -8.22 -19.53 16.87
N GLN A 521 -8.95 -20.42 17.54
CA GLN A 521 -8.77 -21.88 17.40
C GLN A 521 -9.10 -22.34 15.99
N VAL A 522 -10.07 -21.70 15.33
CA VAL A 522 -10.38 -21.96 13.90
C VAL A 522 -9.20 -21.56 13.01
N LEU A 523 -8.60 -20.40 13.24
CA LEU A 523 -7.48 -19.89 12.44
C LEU A 523 -6.18 -20.67 12.69
N LYS A 524 -6.02 -21.30 13.87
CA LYS A 524 -4.89 -22.19 14.15
C LYS A 524 -4.99 -23.57 13.45
N ASP A 525 -6.11 -23.88 12.78
CA ASP A 525 -6.21 -25.08 11.96
C ASP A 525 -5.21 -25.00 10.78
N PRO A 526 -4.35 -26.01 10.58
CA PRO A 526 -3.36 -26.00 9.48
C PRO A 526 -3.96 -25.81 8.08
N LYS A 527 -5.26 -26.09 7.91
CA LYS A 527 -5.97 -25.84 6.65
C LYS A 527 -6.26 -24.36 6.39
N MET A 528 -6.22 -23.54 7.45
CA MET A 528 -6.45 -22.08 7.40
C MET A 528 -5.14 -21.32 7.23
N ASN A 529 -4.31 -21.74 6.27
CA ASN A 529 -2.98 -21.15 6.04
C ASN A 529 -3.07 -19.88 5.18
N PHE A 530 -3.27 -18.74 5.80
CA PHE A 530 -3.18 -17.43 5.13
C PHE A 530 -2.62 -16.38 6.08
N LEU A 531 -2.04 -15.33 5.50
CA LEU A 531 -1.45 -14.21 6.21
C LEU A 531 -2.44 -13.02 6.21
N ILE A 532 -2.75 -12.53 7.40
CA ILE A 532 -3.55 -11.30 7.63
C ILE A 532 -2.58 -10.21 8.10
N VAL A 533 -2.59 -9.07 7.44
CA VAL A 533 -1.71 -7.95 7.76
C VAL A 533 -2.46 -6.63 7.87
#